data_1b217c9439a74baac1af7f4beaea411a
#
_entry.id   1b217c9439a74baac1af7f4beaea411a
#
_cell.length_a   1.000
_cell.length_b   1.000
_cell.length_c   1.000
_cell.angle_alpha   90.00
_cell.angle_beta   90.00
_cell.angle_gamma   90.00
#
_symmetry.space_group_name_H-M   'P 1'
#
loop_
_entity.id
_entity.type
_entity.pdbx_description
1 polymer ?
#
loop_
_entity_poly.entity_id
_entity_poly.type
_entity_poly.pdbx_seq_one_letter_code
_entity_poly.pdbx_strand_id
1 'polypeptide(L)'
;KPRREVEIDSRDVVARSCDSDDLVEVLGVKGPKLRERQVQGDVFERYRKSLQRRGLRVHRVEGDGNCLFRSVSHQVYGDDKHHGLARRSVADYMSLERPFFQSFVEGDGDAFDRYIAEKRRDGSWGDEPEIQALCELYDRPCEVWAYDAGMDPRKGGGARILRTFHAAAKGGSVMRLSYYGGGHYDSLVND
;
A
#
# COMPACT_ATOMS: atom_id res chain seq x y z
N LYS A 1 -23.04 -19.78 30.61
CA LYS A 1 -22.59 -18.38 30.65
C LYS A 1 -22.35 -17.97 29.21
N PRO A 2 -23.06 -16.96 28.66
CA PRO A 2 -22.89 -16.52 27.28
C PRO A 2 -21.61 -15.71 27.11
N ARG A 3 -20.94 -15.88 25.99
CA ARG A 3 -19.81 -15.05 25.54
C ARG A 3 -20.35 -13.66 25.18
N ARG A 4 -19.68 -12.61 25.66
CA ARG A 4 -19.92 -11.24 25.23
C ARG A 4 -19.31 -11.07 23.84
N GLU A 5 -20.15 -10.78 22.88
CA GLU A 5 -19.73 -10.21 21.60
C GLU A 5 -19.26 -8.77 21.84
N VAL A 6 -18.08 -8.45 21.34
CA VAL A 6 -17.56 -7.09 21.33
C VAL A 6 -18.03 -6.48 20.00
N GLU A 7 -19.06 -5.66 20.10
CA GLU A 7 -19.50 -4.80 19.00
C GLU A 7 -18.43 -3.75 18.72
N ILE A 8 -17.82 -3.81 17.55
CA ILE A 8 -16.90 -2.76 17.05
C ILE A 8 -17.78 -1.75 16.32
N ASP A 9 -17.88 -0.54 16.86
CA ASP A 9 -18.64 0.57 16.31
C ASP A 9 -18.00 1.07 15.01
N SER A 10 -18.72 0.91 13.91
CA SER A 10 -18.31 1.23 12.54
C SER A 10 -18.21 2.73 12.23
N ARG A 11 -18.19 3.60 13.24
CA ARG A 11 -18.18 5.07 13.08
C ARG A 11 -16.80 5.73 13.13
N ASP A 12 -15.72 4.97 13.36
CA ASP A 12 -14.38 5.53 13.52
C ASP A 12 -13.46 5.41 12.29
N VAL A 13 -13.99 5.06 11.11
CA VAL A 13 -13.22 5.12 9.86
C VAL A 13 -13.51 6.43 9.14
N VAL A 14 -13.15 7.53 9.76
CA VAL A 14 -13.09 8.84 9.09
C VAL A 14 -11.69 9.00 8.53
N ALA A 15 -11.64 9.18 7.20
CA ALA A 15 -10.44 9.54 6.46
C ALA A 15 -9.72 10.73 7.14
N ARG A 16 -8.57 10.48 7.74
CA ARG A 16 -7.69 11.52 8.27
C ARG A 16 -6.53 11.73 7.31
N SER A 17 -6.35 12.98 6.97
CA SER A 17 -5.20 13.57 6.28
C SER A 17 -3.89 13.08 6.90
N CYS A 18 -2.93 12.75 6.02
CA CYS A 18 -1.58 12.33 6.41
C CYS A 18 -0.74 13.51 6.89
N ASP A 19 -1.06 14.04 8.07
CA ASP A 19 -0.10 14.81 8.84
C ASP A 19 0.52 13.87 9.87
N SER A 20 1.84 13.74 9.80
CA SER A 20 2.68 12.90 10.65
C SER A 20 2.64 13.26 12.14
N ASP A 21 1.79 14.20 12.53
CA ASP A 21 1.63 14.67 13.90
C ASP A 21 0.59 13.87 14.71
N ASP A 22 -0.31 13.11 14.05
CA ASP A 22 -1.45 12.45 14.72
C ASP A 22 -1.13 11.08 15.36
N LEU A 23 0.04 10.47 15.06
CA LEU A 23 0.44 9.19 15.65
C LEU A 23 0.95 9.30 17.10
N VAL A 24 1.17 10.52 17.60
CA VAL A 24 1.72 10.77 18.94
C VAL A 24 0.68 10.61 20.05
N GLU A 25 -0.60 10.78 19.72
CA GLU A 25 -1.66 10.82 20.73
C GLU A 25 -2.11 9.42 21.23
N VAL A 26 -1.88 8.37 20.41
CA VAL A 26 -2.33 7.00 20.73
C VAL A 26 -1.44 6.30 21.75
N LEU A 27 -0.18 6.70 21.92
CA LEU A 27 0.80 6.01 22.79
C LEU A 27 1.13 6.76 24.09
N GLY A 28 0.54 7.92 24.37
CA GLY A 28 0.66 8.62 25.67
C GLY A 28 2.08 9.01 26.10
N VAL A 29 3.07 8.98 25.21
CA VAL A 29 4.47 9.28 25.50
C VAL A 29 4.83 10.65 24.94
N LYS A 30 4.77 11.67 25.79
CA LYS A 30 5.31 13.01 25.48
C LYS A 30 6.85 12.96 25.49
N GLY A 31 7.44 12.63 24.33
CA GLY A 31 8.88 12.75 24.08
C GLY A 31 9.15 13.83 23.04
N PRO A 32 10.34 14.46 23.00
CA PRO A 32 10.59 15.54 22.04
C PRO A 32 10.56 15.01 20.61
N LYS A 33 9.88 15.74 19.72
CA LYS A 33 9.67 15.44 18.27
C LYS A 33 10.96 15.04 17.49
N LEU A 34 12.12 15.42 18.00
CA LEU A 34 13.43 15.04 17.49
C LEU A 34 13.76 13.55 17.66
N ARG A 35 13.34 12.90 18.77
CA ARG A 35 13.60 11.47 19.02
C ARG A 35 12.77 10.59 18.13
N GLU A 36 11.53 10.97 17.84
CA GLU A 36 10.62 10.18 17.00
C GLU A 36 11.09 10.16 15.54
N ARG A 37 11.52 11.31 14.99
CA ARG A 37 12.12 11.38 13.65
C ARG A 37 13.39 10.55 13.54
N GLN A 38 14.20 10.50 14.59
CA GLN A 38 15.42 9.73 14.63
C GLN A 38 15.15 8.22 14.71
N VAL A 39 14.20 7.81 15.54
CA VAL A 39 13.76 6.40 15.65
C VAL A 39 13.16 5.93 14.33
N GLN A 40 12.33 6.73 13.70
CA GLN A 40 11.71 6.42 12.40
C GLN A 40 12.77 6.33 11.28
N GLY A 41 13.77 7.21 11.29
CA GLY A 41 14.92 7.15 10.40
C GLY A 41 15.75 5.87 10.58
N ASP A 42 16.00 5.47 11.81
CA ASP A 42 16.73 4.24 12.13
C ASP A 42 15.98 2.97 11.70
N VAL A 43 14.65 2.95 11.86
CA VAL A 43 13.80 1.82 11.43
C VAL A 43 13.78 1.72 9.91
N PHE A 44 13.63 2.83 9.21
CA PHE A 44 13.68 2.84 7.74
C PHE A 44 15.04 2.38 7.22
N GLU A 45 16.13 2.82 7.84
CA GLU A 45 17.48 2.40 7.45
C GLU A 45 17.69 0.89 7.65
N ARG A 46 17.17 0.30 8.73
CA ARG A 46 17.19 -1.16 8.95
C ARG A 46 16.39 -1.89 7.88
N TYR A 47 15.21 -1.37 7.53
CA TYR A 47 14.39 -1.91 6.45
C TYR A 47 15.15 -1.88 5.13
N ARG A 48 15.71 -0.72 4.76
CA ARG A 48 16.50 -0.53 3.54
C ARG A 48 17.67 -1.51 3.46
N LYS A 49 18.45 -1.66 4.54
CA LYS A 49 19.56 -2.64 4.61
C LYS A 49 19.08 -4.08 4.46
N SER A 50 17.90 -4.38 4.99
CA SER A 50 17.32 -5.72 4.85
C SER A 50 16.86 -6.01 3.42
N LEU A 51 16.33 -5.02 2.72
CA LEU A 51 16.00 -5.12 1.29
C LEU A 51 17.27 -5.32 0.44
N GLN A 52 18.32 -4.53 0.70
CA GLN A 52 19.60 -4.65 -0.02
C GLN A 52 20.22 -6.05 0.08
N ARG A 53 20.16 -6.71 1.26
CA ARG A 53 20.61 -8.10 1.41
C ARG A 53 19.81 -9.10 0.55
N ARG A 54 18.66 -8.68 0.03
CA ARG A 54 17.81 -9.45 -0.89
C ARG A 54 17.93 -9.01 -2.34
N GLY A 55 18.93 -8.13 -2.62
CA GLY A 55 19.13 -7.58 -3.95
C GLY A 55 18.02 -6.59 -4.36
N LEU A 56 17.38 -5.92 -3.39
CA LEU A 56 16.30 -4.98 -3.63
C LEU A 56 16.66 -3.60 -3.08
N ARG A 57 16.26 -2.56 -3.82
CA ARG A 57 16.34 -1.17 -3.35
C ARG A 57 15.01 -0.44 -3.53
N VAL A 58 14.78 0.53 -2.66
CA VAL A 58 13.59 1.39 -2.73
C VAL A 58 13.83 2.49 -3.76
N HIS A 59 12.94 2.58 -4.74
CA HIS A 59 12.77 3.74 -5.60
C HIS A 59 11.61 4.56 -5.05
N ARG A 60 11.93 5.73 -4.50
CA ARG A 60 10.94 6.60 -3.87
C ARG A 60 10.07 7.29 -4.89
N VAL A 61 8.78 7.35 -4.59
CA VAL A 61 7.79 8.11 -5.34
C VAL A 61 7.19 9.21 -4.46
N GLU A 62 6.50 10.15 -5.07
CA GLU A 62 5.88 11.28 -4.36
C GLU A 62 4.67 10.82 -3.53
N GLY A 63 4.54 11.37 -2.31
CA GLY A 63 3.45 11.10 -1.37
C GLY A 63 2.27 12.05 -1.57
N ASP A 64 1.71 12.09 -2.77
CA ASP A 64 0.65 13.00 -3.19
C ASP A 64 -0.74 12.31 -3.29
N GLY A 65 -0.89 11.13 -2.66
CA GLY A 65 -2.07 10.28 -2.78
C GLY A 65 -2.08 9.40 -4.03
N ASN A 66 -1.10 9.54 -4.93
CA ASN A 66 -0.94 8.72 -6.12
C ASN A 66 0.14 7.63 -5.96
N CYS A 67 0.74 7.49 -4.78
CA CYS A 67 1.95 6.70 -4.55
C CYS A 67 1.83 5.25 -5.05
N LEU A 68 0.70 4.57 -4.83
CA LEU A 68 0.46 3.24 -5.39
C LEU A 68 0.56 3.24 -6.91
N PHE A 69 -0.16 4.14 -7.58
CA PHE A 69 -0.21 4.22 -9.04
C PHE A 69 1.13 4.69 -9.63
N ARG A 70 1.85 5.59 -8.93
CA ARG A 70 3.22 5.98 -9.28
C ARG A 70 4.18 4.81 -9.21
N SER A 71 4.11 4.02 -8.13
CA SER A 71 4.96 2.84 -7.95
C SER A 71 4.71 1.77 -9.01
N VAL A 72 3.44 1.51 -9.34
CA VAL A 72 3.09 0.58 -10.41
C VAL A 72 3.47 1.12 -11.77
N SER A 73 3.24 2.43 -12.04
CA SER A 73 3.70 3.08 -13.27
C SER A 73 5.20 2.88 -13.47
N HIS A 74 6.01 3.10 -12.44
CA HIS A 74 7.44 2.87 -12.49
C HIS A 74 7.81 1.41 -12.82
N GLN A 75 7.08 0.43 -12.26
CA GLN A 75 7.31 -1.01 -12.51
C GLN A 75 6.88 -1.46 -13.93
N VAL A 76 5.87 -0.80 -14.51
CA VAL A 76 5.28 -1.21 -15.78
C VAL A 76 5.86 -0.43 -16.96
N TYR A 77 6.03 0.89 -16.79
CA TYR A 77 6.43 1.81 -17.86
C TYR A 77 7.86 2.33 -17.72
N GLY A 78 8.52 2.05 -16.60
CA GLY A 78 9.89 2.50 -16.33
C GLY A 78 9.99 3.89 -15.69
N ASP A 79 8.87 4.61 -15.56
CA ASP A 79 8.80 5.89 -14.84
C ASP A 79 7.44 6.05 -14.12
N ASP A 80 7.34 7.02 -13.21
CA ASP A 80 6.15 7.26 -12.39
C ASP A 80 5.14 8.24 -13.03
N LYS A 81 5.40 8.73 -14.24
CA LYS A 81 4.62 9.78 -14.90
C LYS A 81 3.27 9.29 -15.43
N HIS A 82 3.14 7.99 -15.68
CA HIS A 82 1.94 7.38 -16.21
C HIS A 82 0.93 6.95 -15.13
N HIS A 83 1.14 7.40 -13.86
CA HIS A 83 0.25 7.05 -12.73
C HIS A 83 -1.22 7.39 -12.99
N GLY A 84 -1.50 8.54 -13.64
CA GLY A 84 -2.86 8.93 -14.00
C GLY A 84 -3.50 8.00 -15.04
N LEU A 85 -2.72 7.42 -15.96
CA LEU A 85 -3.20 6.38 -16.86
C LEU A 85 -3.51 5.10 -16.09
N ALA A 86 -2.58 4.63 -15.25
CA ALA A 86 -2.77 3.43 -14.43
C ALA A 86 -4.03 3.56 -13.56
N ARG A 87 -4.24 4.71 -12.89
CA ARG A 87 -5.43 4.99 -12.09
C ARG A 87 -6.73 4.86 -12.88
N ARG A 88 -6.80 5.50 -14.05
CA ARG A 88 -8.03 5.44 -14.89
C ARG A 88 -8.28 4.03 -15.37
N SER A 89 -7.25 3.35 -15.88
CA SER A 89 -7.38 1.98 -16.39
C SER A 89 -7.86 1.01 -15.31
N VAL A 90 -7.36 1.15 -14.08
CA VAL A 90 -7.83 0.34 -12.93
C VAL A 90 -9.31 0.60 -12.62
N ALA A 91 -9.71 1.87 -12.56
CA ALA A 91 -11.10 2.20 -12.27
C ALA A 91 -12.05 1.72 -13.37
N ASP A 92 -11.60 1.75 -14.65
CA ASP A 92 -12.34 1.18 -15.77
C ASP A 92 -12.43 -0.34 -15.66
N TYR A 93 -11.31 -1.01 -15.38
CA TYR A 93 -11.25 -2.46 -15.20
C TYR A 93 -12.15 -2.93 -14.05
N MET A 94 -12.06 -2.29 -12.88
CA MET A 94 -12.92 -2.62 -11.74
C MET A 94 -14.40 -2.41 -12.07
N SER A 95 -14.73 -1.40 -12.88
CA SER A 95 -16.11 -1.18 -13.33
C SER A 95 -16.61 -2.30 -14.25
N LEU A 96 -15.76 -2.82 -15.14
CA LEU A 96 -16.08 -3.95 -16.01
C LEU A 96 -16.23 -5.25 -15.21
N GLU A 97 -15.35 -5.47 -14.26
CA GLU A 97 -15.35 -6.65 -13.38
C GLU A 97 -16.13 -6.41 -12.08
N ARG A 98 -17.20 -5.58 -12.15
CA ARG A 98 -18.06 -5.23 -11.02
C ARG A 98 -18.47 -6.42 -10.15
N PRO A 99 -18.92 -7.57 -10.72
CA PRO A 99 -19.38 -8.71 -9.89
C PRO A 99 -18.32 -9.19 -8.89
N PHE A 100 -17.04 -9.04 -9.21
CA PHE A 100 -15.93 -9.38 -8.33
C PHE A 100 -15.62 -8.24 -7.37
N PHE A 101 -15.36 -7.03 -7.88
CA PHE A 101 -14.84 -5.93 -7.08
C PHE A 101 -15.87 -5.29 -6.14
N GLN A 102 -17.16 -5.36 -6.45
CA GLN A 102 -18.20 -4.82 -5.56
C GLN A 102 -18.24 -5.54 -4.20
N SER A 103 -17.74 -6.78 -4.11
CA SER A 103 -17.67 -7.53 -2.85
C SER A 103 -16.66 -6.96 -1.84
N PHE A 104 -15.75 -6.08 -2.29
CA PHE A 104 -14.79 -5.38 -1.43
C PHE A 104 -15.33 -4.05 -0.91
N VAL A 105 -16.50 -3.61 -1.36
CA VAL A 105 -17.08 -2.32 -1.00
C VAL A 105 -18.36 -2.54 -0.22
N GLU A 106 -18.35 -2.12 1.04
CA GLU A 106 -19.53 -2.17 1.90
C GLU A 106 -20.48 -1.01 1.58
N GLY A 107 -21.79 -1.25 1.67
CA GLY A 107 -22.81 -0.23 1.53
C GLY A 107 -24.00 -0.64 0.67
N ASP A 108 -24.77 0.37 0.25
CA ASP A 108 -25.97 0.22 -0.57
C ASP A 108 -25.65 -0.02 -2.06
N GLY A 109 -26.69 -0.15 -2.90
CA GLY A 109 -26.56 -0.46 -4.33
C GLY A 109 -25.65 0.50 -5.12
N ASP A 110 -25.51 1.77 -4.68
CA ASP A 110 -24.72 2.79 -5.33
C ASP A 110 -23.31 2.93 -4.71
N ALA A 111 -22.99 2.20 -3.64
CA ALA A 111 -21.74 2.31 -2.93
C ALA A 111 -20.53 2.03 -3.84
N PHE A 112 -20.62 1.03 -4.70
CA PHE A 112 -19.57 0.69 -5.64
C PHE A 112 -19.34 1.80 -6.69
N ASP A 113 -20.39 2.42 -7.19
CA ASP A 113 -20.27 3.52 -8.16
C ASP A 113 -19.60 4.74 -7.52
N ARG A 114 -19.97 5.07 -6.27
CA ARG A 114 -19.30 6.13 -5.51
C ARG A 114 -17.83 5.80 -5.24
N TYR A 115 -17.52 4.55 -4.90
CA TYR A 115 -16.16 4.09 -4.72
C TYR A 115 -15.32 4.26 -5.99
N ILE A 116 -15.81 3.80 -7.14
CA ILE A 116 -15.13 3.95 -8.43
C ILE A 116 -14.94 5.44 -8.81
N ALA A 117 -15.97 6.25 -8.59
CA ALA A 117 -15.88 7.71 -8.84
C ALA A 117 -14.77 8.35 -7.97
N GLU A 118 -14.69 7.96 -6.69
CA GLU A 118 -13.62 8.43 -5.79
C GLU A 118 -12.24 7.95 -6.25
N LYS A 119 -12.09 6.67 -6.61
CA LYS A 119 -10.80 6.10 -7.04
C LYS A 119 -10.29 6.68 -8.36
N ARG A 120 -11.18 7.24 -9.21
CA ARG A 120 -10.80 7.99 -10.42
C ARG A 120 -10.18 9.35 -10.12
N ARG A 121 -10.44 9.92 -8.94
CA ARG A 121 -9.94 11.26 -8.59
C ARG A 121 -8.43 11.21 -8.39
N ASP A 122 -7.75 12.21 -8.90
CA ASP A 122 -6.34 12.42 -8.66
C ASP A 122 -6.08 12.62 -7.16
N GLY A 123 -5.02 12.02 -6.63
CA GLY A 123 -4.69 12.07 -5.22
C GLY A 123 -5.52 11.13 -4.32
N SER A 124 -6.53 10.43 -4.85
CA SER A 124 -7.24 9.42 -4.08
C SER A 124 -6.37 8.18 -3.84
N TRP A 125 -6.31 7.72 -2.59
CA TRP A 125 -5.47 6.60 -2.20
C TRP A 125 -5.96 5.29 -2.82
N GLY A 126 -5.02 4.50 -3.36
CA GLY A 126 -5.26 3.13 -3.76
C GLY A 126 -4.88 2.15 -2.65
N ASP A 127 -5.57 1.02 -2.61
CA ASP A 127 -5.38 -0.03 -1.61
C ASP A 127 -5.44 -1.43 -2.27
N GLU A 128 -5.67 -2.48 -1.47
CA GLU A 128 -5.66 -3.87 -1.91
C GLU A 128 -6.55 -4.17 -3.13
N PRO A 129 -7.80 -3.66 -3.23
CA PRO A 129 -8.62 -3.88 -4.42
C PRO A 129 -7.98 -3.33 -5.69
N GLU A 130 -7.36 -2.14 -5.61
CA GLU A 130 -6.65 -1.54 -6.74
C GLU A 130 -5.38 -2.32 -7.09
N ILE A 131 -4.65 -2.87 -6.09
CA ILE A 131 -3.49 -3.73 -6.36
C ILE A 131 -3.92 -4.99 -7.09
N GLN A 132 -5.01 -5.63 -6.66
CA GLN A 132 -5.56 -6.81 -7.35
C GLN A 132 -5.93 -6.47 -8.80
N ALA A 133 -6.65 -5.37 -9.01
CA ALA A 133 -7.05 -4.92 -10.34
C ALA A 133 -5.83 -4.60 -11.23
N LEU A 134 -4.79 -3.95 -10.67
CA LEU A 134 -3.53 -3.69 -11.39
C LEU A 134 -2.83 -4.97 -11.82
N CYS A 135 -2.80 -5.98 -10.95
CA CYS A 135 -2.19 -7.27 -11.25
C CYS A 135 -2.90 -7.99 -12.40
N GLU A 136 -4.22 -7.99 -12.40
CA GLU A 136 -5.03 -8.62 -13.44
C GLU A 136 -4.93 -7.85 -14.76
N LEU A 137 -5.03 -6.51 -14.71
CA LEU A 137 -4.93 -5.64 -15.88
C LEU A 137 -3.60 -5.78 -16.62
N TYR A 138 -2.50 -5.93 -15.89
CA TYR A 138 -1.15 -6.05 -16.48
C TYR A 138 -0.68 -7.51 -16.59
N ASP A 139 -1.48 -8.48 -16.16
CA ASP A 139 -1.12 -9.91 -16.05
C ASP A 139 0.24 -10.11 -15.37
N ARG A 140 0.46 -9.41 -14.24
CA ARG A 140 1.70 -9.45 -13.48
C ARG A 140 1.42 -9.72 -12.01
N PRO A 141 2.18 -10.64 -11.36
CA PRO A 141 2.07 -10.79 -9.92
C PRO A 141 2.64 -9.56 -9.20
N CYS A 142 2.14 -9.28 -7.99
CA CYS A 142 2.66 -8.20 -7.16
C CYS A 142 2.99 -8.71 -5.76
N GLU A 143 4.19 -8.38 -5.29
CA GLU A 143 4.63 -8.58 -3.91
C GLU A 143 4.62 -7.24 -3.17
N VAL A 144 3.88 -7.18 -2.07
CA VAL A 144 3.94 -6.05 -1.14
C VAL A 144 4.88 -6.41 -0.01
N TRP A 145 5.94 -5.63 0.13
CA TRP A 145 6.98 -5.80 1.13
C TRP A 145 6.82 -4.79 2.26
N ALA A 146 7.00 -5.24 3.50
CA ALA A 146 6.94 -4.39 4.69
C ALA A 146 8.09 -4.68 5.65
N TYR A 147 8.32 -3.76 6.57
CA TYR A 147 9.24 -3.97 7.69
C TYR A 147 8.57 -4.79 8.79
N ASP A 148 9.27 -5.79 9.29
CA ASP A 148 8.86 -6.57 10.44
C ASP A 148 9.91 -6.45 11.55
N ALA A 149 9.56 -5.74 12.62
CA ALA A 149 10.43 -5.51 13.77
C ALA A 149 10.67 -6.79 14.60
N GLY A 150 9.78 -7.80 14.50
CA GLY A 150 9.90 -9.08 15.20
C GLY A 150 10.90 -10.04 14.56
N MET A 151 11.33 -9.78 13.32
CA MET A 151 12.32 -10.62 12.66
C MET A 151 13.74 -10.32 13.16
N ASP A 152 14.55 -11.37 13.37
CA ASP A 152 15.95 -11.23 13.80
C ASP A 152 16.79 -10.52 12.73
N PRO A 153 17.34 -9.33 13.02
CA PRO A 153 18.16 -8.58 12.05
C PRO A 153 19.42 -9.33 11.62
N ARG A 154 19.96 -10.24 12.46
CA ARG A 154 21.17 -11.04 12.18
C ARG A 154 20.90 -12.11 11.11
N LYS A 155 19.66 -12.58 11.02
CA LYS A 155 19.20 -13.56 10.02
C LYS A 155 18.67 -12.91 8.75
N GLY A 156 19.00 -11.63 8.48
CA GLY A 156 18.46 -10.87 7.36
C GLY A 156 17.05 -10.35 7.59
N GLY A 157 16.60 -10.34 8.84
CA GLY A 157 15.29 -9.87 9.24
C GLY A 157 15.08 -8.37 8.99
N GLY A 158 13.82 -7.95 9.02
CA GLY A 158 13.37 -6.59 8.83
C GLY A 158 12.50 -6.38 7.58
N ALA A 159 12.85 -6.92 6.42
CA ALA A 159 11.99 -6.90 5.25
C ALA A 159 11.34 -8.27 5.01
N ARG A 160 10.03 -8.29 4.83
CA ARG A 160 9.29 -9.50 4.42
C ARG A 160 8.20 -9.18 3.43
N ILE A 161 7.80 -10.18 2.67
CA ILE A 161 6.58 -10.10 1.88
C ILE A 161 5.40 -10.13 2.85
N LEU A 162 4.62 -9.05 2.84
CA LEU A 162 3.38 -8.93 3.60
C LEU A 162 2.25 -9.70 2.90
N ARG A 163 2.14 -9.50 1.57
CA ARG A 163 1.13 -10.14 0.72
C ARG A 163 1.63 -10.29 -0.72
N THR A 164 1.15 -11.34 -1.38
CA THR A 164 1.34 -11.55 -2.83
C THR A 164 -0.03 -11.57 -3.49
N PHE A 165 -0.17 -10.80 -4.57
CA PHE A 165 -1.36 -10.73 -5.40
C PHE A 165 -1.10 -11.42 -6.72
N HIS A 166 -2.13 -12.09 -7.28
CA HIS A 166 -2.10 -12.70 -8.61
C HIS A 166 -0.87 -13.58 -8.87
N ALA A 167 -0.52 -14.44 -7.90
CA ALA A 167 0.70 -15.27 -7.95
C ALA A 167 0.78 -16.22 -9.16
N ALA A 168 -0.37 -16.53 -9.78
CA ALA A 168 -0.46 -17.39 -10.96
C ALA A 168 -0.29 -16.65 -12.31
N ALA A 169 -0.12 -15.32 -12.29
CA ALA A 169 0.10 -14.54 -13.51
C ALA A 169 1.31 -15.04 -14.30
N LYS A 170 1.20 -15.03 -15.63
CA LYS A 170 2.24 -15.56 -16.55
C LYS A 170 2.81 -14.49 -17.47
N GLY A 171 2.18 -13.32 -17.52
CA GLY A 171 2.45 -12.31 -18.55
C GLY A 171 3.65 -11.42 -18.29
N GLY A 172 4.21 -11.38 -17.08
CA GLY A 172 5.30 -10.46 -16.84
C GLY A 172 6.08 -10.68 -15.54
N SER A 173 7.14 -9.89 -15.38
CA SER A 173 7.96 -9.89 -14.16
C SER A 173 7.14 -9.41 -12.95
N VAL A 174 7.48 -9.92 -11.78
CA VAL A 174 6.85 -9.54 -10.51
C VAL A 174 6.97 -8.03 -10.28
N MET A 175 5.86 -7.37 -10.04
CA MET A 175 5.84 -6.01 -9.49
C MET A 175 6.15 -6.07 -8.00
N ARG A 176 6.99 -5.17 -7.51
CA ARG A 176 7.34 -5.14 -6.09
C ARG A 176 7.10 -3.77 -5.51
N LEU A 177 6.32 -3.72 -4.45
CA LEU A 177 5.94 -2.51 -3.74
C LEU A 177 6.49 -2.57 -2.32
N SER A 178 7.02 -1.46 -1.85
CA SER A 178 7.39 -1.24 -0.45
C SER A 178 6.25 -0.52 0.24
N TYR A 179 5.68 -1.13 1.28
CA TYR A 179 4.68 -0.51 2.14
C TYR A 179 5.34 -0.09 3.45
N TYR A 180 5.51 1.21 3.66
CA TYR A 180 6.19 1.75 4.82
C TYR A 180 5.56 3.07 5.26
N GLY A 181 5.49 3.31 6.58
CA GLY A 181 5.09 4.60 7.13
C GLY A 181 3.60 4.91 7.09
N GLY A 182 2.73 3.87 7.25
CA GLY A 182 1.31 4.12 7.52
C GLY A 182 0.48 4.49 6.29
N GLY A 183 0.70 3.80 5.15
CA GLY A 183 -0.14 3.96 3.97
C GLY A 183 0.58 4.41 2.70
N HIS A 184 1.91 4.57 2.75
CA HIS A 184 2.69 4.96 1.58
C HIS A 184 3.28 3.75 0.85
N TYR A 185 3.16 3.76 -0.47
CA TYR A 185 3.79 2.80 -1.36
C TYR A 185 4.95 3.43 -2.11
N ASP A 186 6.09 2.75 -2.09
CA ASP A 186 7.24 3.01 -2.96
C ASP A 186 7.47 1.83 -3.90
N SER A 187 8.13 2.04 -5.04
CA SER A 187 8.52 0.97 -5.95
C SER A 187 9.79 0.27 -5.43
N LEU A 188 9.85 -1.07 -5.53
CA LEU A 188 11.06 -1.83 -5.27
C LEU A 188 11.65 -2.32 -6.61
N VAL A 189 12.94 -2.10 -6.79
CA VAL A 189 13.68 -2.52 -7.97
C VAL A 189 14.85 -3.42 -7.57
N ASN A 190 15.32 -4.22 -8.50
CA ASN A 190 16.57 -4.98 -8.29
C ASN A 190 17.75 -4.01 -8.14
N ASP A 191 18.69 -4.38 -7.28
CA ASP A 191 19.90 -3.60 -6.99
C ASP A 191 20.92 -3.73 -8.14
#